data_1e36f4a02be69552e292885f88d3ff28
#
_entry.id   1e36f4a02be69552e292885f88d3ff28
#
_cell.length_a   1.000
_cell.length_b   1.000
_cell.length_c   1.000
_cell.angle_alpha   90.00
_cell.angle_beta   90.00
_cell.angle_gamma   90.00
#
_symmetry.space_group_name_H-M   'P 1'
#
loop_
_entity.id
_entity.type
_entity.pdbx_description
1 polymer ?
#
loop_
_entity_poly.entity_id
_entity_poly.type
_entity_poly.pdbx_seq_one_letter_code
_entity_poly.pdbx_strand_id
1 'polypeptide(L)'
;MSQPRTRIEIWSDIACPWCYIGKRRFFRALDARADREAFEVVFRPFELDPDAPAPGEPLRDRLARRYGARSEAMMRQAGGAAVGEGITTDWERALAARTRDAHRLLALAALEYGATMQRRLAGLLFAAQFELGGDVSSADELTRLAVAAGMDEARVRELLASNEGEAEVEAGIERAAGLGIRSVPTFV
;
A
#
# COMPACT_ATOMS: atom_id res chain seq x y z
N MET A 1 -12.92 -2.24 31.20
CA MET A 1 -12.90 -3.32 30.18
C MET A 1 -13.10 -2.66 28.83
N SER A 2 -12.10 -2.73 27.94
CA SER A 2 -12.20 -2.15 26.59
C SER A 2 -13.25 -2.92 25.80
N GLN A 3 -14.19 -2.23 25.18
CA GLN A 3 -15.17 -2.87 24.30
C GLN A 3 -14.46 -3.51 23.10
N PRO A 4 -14.93 -4.66 22.58
CA PRO A 4 -14.36 -5.27 21.39
C PRO A 4 -14.50 -4.29 20.20
N ARG A 5 -13.38 -4.04 19.51
CA ARG A 5 -13.37 -3.18 18.32
C ARG A 5 -13.87 -3.97 17.11
N THR A 6 -14.66 -3.33 16.27
CA THR A 6 -14.98 -3.89 14.94
C THR A 6 -13.73 -3.79 14.07
N ARG A 7 -13.24 -4.92 13.55
CA ARG A 7 -12.11 -4.95 12.65
C ARG A 7 -12.57 -4.74 11.22
N ILE A 8 -11.92 -3.80 10.53
CA ILE A 8 -12.10 -3.54 9.11
C ILE A 8 -10.79 -3.91 8.42
N GLU A 9 -10.86 -4.85 7.50
CA GLU A 9 -9.71 -5.28 6.70
C GLU A 9 -9.76 -4.64 5.32
N ILE A 10 -8.64 -4.00 4.91
CA ILE A 10 -8.50 -3.35 3.61
C ILE A 10 -7.48 -4.14 2.79
N TRP A 11 -7.96 -4.96 1.84
CA TRP A 11 -7.07 -5.54 0.83
C TRP A 11 -6.62 -4.45 -0.12
N SER A 12 -5.31 -4.31 -0.27
CA SER A 12 -4.69 -3.17 -0.92
C SER A 12 -3.34 -3.55 -1.51
N ASP A 13 -2.99 -2.90 -2.61
CA ASP A 13 -1.64 -2.96 -3.17
C ASP A 13 -1.06 -1.55 -3.27
N ILE A 14 0.22 -1.40 -2.93
CA ILE A 14 0.94 -0.13 -3.03
C ILE A 14 1.06 0.33 -4.49
N ALA A 15 1.08 -0.58 -5.45
CA ALA A 15 1.06 -0.29 -6.88
C ALA A 15 -0.31 0.24 -7.40
N CYS A 16 -1.35 0.29 -6.56
CA CYS A 16 -2.71 0.64 -6.96
C CYS A 16 -3.06 2.10 -6.61
N PRO A 17 -3.23 3.00 -7.58
CA PRO A 17 -3.62 4.39 -7.31
C PRO A 17 -5.02 4.49 -6.69
N TRP A 18 -5.93 3.58 -7.04
CA TRP A 18 -7.27 3.51 -6.44
C TRP A 18 -7.24 3.08 -4.97
N CYS A 19 -6.22 2.30 -4.55
CA CYS A 19 -6.00 1.99 -3.14
C CYS A 19 -5.56 3.23 -2.36
N TYR A 20 -4.71 4.07 -2.93
CA TYR A 20 -4.33 5.35 -2.32
C TYR A 20 -5.54 6.27 -2.15
N ILE A 21 -6.31 6.47 -3.22
CA ILE A 21 -7.55 7.27 -3.23
C ILE A 21 -8.56 6.70 -2.22
N GLY A 22 -8.79 5.39 -2.26
CA GLY A 22 -9.69 4.69 -1.35
C GLY A 22 -9.31 4.84 0.11
N LYS A 23 -8.01 4.69 0.42
CA LYS A 23 -7.46 4.97 1.76
C LYS A 23 -7.77 6.39 2.23
N ARG A 24 -7.52 7.41 1.39
CA ARG A 24 -7.79 8.81 1.75
C ARG A 24 -9.28 9.04 2.05
N ARG A 25 -10.17 8.55 1.18
CA ARG A 25 -11.62 8.66 1.35
C ARG A 25 -12.11 7.97 2.62
N PHE A 26 -11.68 6.73 2.80
CA PHE A 26 -12.08 5.91 3.94
C PHE A 26 -11.67 6.56 5.26
N PHE A 27 -10.40 6.94 5.40
CA PHE A 27 -9.94 7.52 6.66
C PHE A 27 -10.48 8.92 6.91
N ARG A 28 -10.72 9.73 5.90
CA ARG A 28 -11.44 11.00 6.06
C ARG A 28 -12.84 10.79 6.65
N ALA A 29 -13.57 9.80 6.14
CA ALA A 29 -14.90 9.45 6.67
C ALA A 29 -14.83 8.87 8.08
N LEU A 30 -13.87 7.97 8.36
CA LEU A 30 -13.68 7.36 9.67
C LEU A 30 -13.26 8.40 10.71
N ASP A 31 -12.30 9.26 10.39
CA ASP A 31 -11.77 10.28 11.31
C ASP A 31 -12.84 11.34 11.69
N ALA A 32 -13.86 11.54 10.83
CA ALA A 32 -15.00 12.42 11.11
C ALA A 32 -16.05 11.79 12.06
N ARG A 33 -15.94 10.50 12.38
CA ARG A 33 -16.90 9.82 13.27
C ARG A 33 -16.55 10.05 14.73
N ALA A 34 -17.58 10.23 15.56
CA ALA A 34 -17.42 10.32 17.02
C ALA A 34 -16.98 8.97 17.64
N ASP A 35 -17.37 7.86 17.02
CA ASP A 35 -17.09 6.49 17.47
C ASP A 35 -15.90 5.82 16.75
N ARG A 36 -15.01 6.60 16.12
CA ARG A 36 -13.87 6.06 15.34
C ARG A 36 -13.00 5.06 16.11
N GLU A 37 -12.92 5.22 17.43
CA GLU A 37 -12.13 4.34 18.32
C GLU A 37 -12.76 2.93 18.46
N ALA A 38 -14.02 2.75 18.06
CA ALA A 38 -14.67 1.45 18.01
C ALA A 38 -14.20 0.58 16.82
N PHE A 39 -13.39 1.15 15.93
CA PHE A 39 -12.89 0.45 14.75
C PHE A 39 -11.37 0.24 14.82
N GLU A 40 -10.95 -0.95 14.45
CA GLU A 40 -9.56 -1.29 14.17
C GLU A 40 -9.41 -1.53 12.66
N VAL A 41 -8.55 -0.78 11.99
CA VAL A 41 -8.37 -0.88 10.53
C VAL A 41 -7.02 -1.49 10.22
N VAL A 42 -7.00 -2.58 9.47
CA VAL A 42 -5.79 -3.33 9.11
C VAL A 42 -5.68 -3.47 7.60
N PHE A 43 -4.52 -3.12 7.04
CA PHE A 43 -4.21 -3.38 5.64
C PHE A 43 -3.77 -4.83 5.45
N ARG A 44 -4.29 -5.44 4.37
CA ARG A 44 -3.99 -6.80 3.95
C ARG A 44 -3.33 -6.79 2.57
N PRO A 45 -2.38 -7.69 2.32
CA PRO A 45 -1.64 -7.70 1.05
C PRO A 45 -2.51 -8.16 -0.11
N PHE A 46 -2.30 -7.51 -1.24
CA PHE A 46 -2.75 -7.92 -2.56
C PHE A 46 -1.67 -7.47 -3.57
N GLU A 47 -1.36 -8.28 -4.56
CA GLU A 47 -0.40 -7.94 -5.62
C GLU A 47 -1.11 -7.90 -6.97
N LEU A 48 -1.23 -6.70 -7.56
CA LEU A 48 -1.80 -6.49 -8.90
C LEU A 48 -0.85 -6.95 -10.00
N ASP A 49 0.44 -6.90 -9.70
CA ASP A 49 1.52 -7.19 -10.65
C ASP A 49 2.67 -7.90 -9.93
N PRO A 50 2.51 -9.21 -9.62
CA PRO A 50 3.55 -9.98 -8.92
C PRO A 50 4.85 -10.11 -9.72
N ASP A 51 4.78 -9.90 -11.06
CA ASP A 51 5.93 -9.93 -11.96
C ASP A 51 6.58 -8.54 -12.16
N ALA A 52 6.19 -7.54 -11.37
CA ALA A 52 6.85 -6.24 -11.40
C ALA A 52 8.32 -6.36 -11.02
N PRO A 53 9.21 -5.60 -11.69
CA PRO A 53 10.65 -5.74 -11.48
C PRO A 53 11.13 -5.14 -10.14
N ALA A 54 12.32 -5.59 -9.73
CA ALA A 54 13.15 -4.96 -8.72
C ALA A 54 14.59 -4.90 -9.28
N PRO A 55 15.20 -3.71 -9.48
CA PRO A 55 14.61 -2.37 -9.24
C PRO A 55 13.45 -2.05 -10.17
N GLY A 56 12.63 -1.06 -9.76
CA GLY A 56 11.47 -0.61 -10.51
C GLY A 56 11.81 0.01 -11.87
N GLU A 57 10.89 -0.08 -12.81
CA GLU A 57 10.96 0.55 -14.14
C GLU A 57 9.90 1.66 -14.28
N PRO A 58 9.97 2.58 -15.27
CA PRO A 58 8.95 3.59 -15.48
C PRO A 58 7.53 2.99 -15.57
N LEU A 59 6.63 3.42 -14.70
CA LEU A 59 5.26 2.90 -14.62
C LEU A 59 4.51 3.10 -15.93
N ARG A 60 4.69 4.24 -16.57
CA ARG A 60 4.07 4.57 -17.86
C ARG A 60 4.41 3.54 -18.94
N ASP A 61 5.67 3.14 -19.05
CA ASP A 61 6.14 2.17 -20.04
C ASP A 61 5.54 0.78 -19.77
N ARG A 62 5.52 0.36 -18.50
CA ARG A 62 4.92 -0.92 -18.12
C ARG A 62 3.42 -0.95 -18.42
N LEU A 63 2.69 0.11 -18.07
CA LEU A 63 1.27 0.22 -18.37
C LEU A 63 1.00 0.25 -19.87
N ALA A 64 1.83 0.95 -20.67
CA ALA A 64 1.72 0.98 -22.11
C ALA A 64 1.93 -0.41 -22.74
N ARG A 65 2.91 -1.19 -22.26
CA ARG A 65 3.12 -2.57 -22.72
C ARG A 65 1.94 -3.49 -22.36
N ARG A 66 1.34 -3.30 -21.18
CA ARG A 66 0.27 -4.18 -20.67
C ARG A 66 -1.11 -3.83 -21.21
N TYR A 67 -1.42 -2.55 -21.38
CA TYR A 67 -2.77 -2.04 -21.69
C TYR A 67 -2.85 -1.23 -23.00
N GLY A 68 -1.72 -1.01 -23.67
CA GLY A 68 -1.65 -0.25 -24.92
C GLY A 68 -2.20 1.17 -24.77
N ALA A 69 -2.98 1.62 -25.75
CA ALA A 69 -3.54 2.98 -25.77
C ALA A 69 -4.49 3.31 -24.60
N ARG A 70 -4.93 2.29 -23.83
CA ARG A 70 -5.80 2.50 -22.66
C ARG A 70 -5.02 3.06 -21.46
N SER A 71 -3.72 2.84 -21.40
CA SER A 71 -2.87 3.24 -20.25
C SER A 71 -2.98 4.73 -19.92
N GLU A 72 -2.95 5.59 -20.93
CA GLU A 72 -3.07 7.05 -20.76
C GLU A 72 -4.44 7.46 -20.19
N ALA A 73 -5.51 6.83 -20.65
CA ALA A 73 -6.85 7.08 -20.13
C ALA A 73 -6.99 6.61 -18.67
N MET A 74 -6.38 5.47 -18.31
CA MET A 74 -6.35 4.95 -16.94
C MET A 74 -5.61 5.90 -16.00
N MET A 75 -4.43 6.39 -16.39
CA MET A 75 -3.64 7.34 -15.58
C MET A 75 -4.39 8.67 -15.41
N ARG A 76 -4.98 9.23 -16.49
CA ARG A 76 -5.78 10.46 -16.40
C ARG A 76 -6.99 10.29 -15.48
N GLN A 77 -7.70 9.17 -15.57
CA GLN A 77 -8.85 8.90 -14.72
C GLN A 77 -8.45 8.81 -13.23
N ALA A 78 -7.40 8.06 -12.92
CA ALA A 78 -6.90 7.93 -11.56
C ALA A 78 -6.36 9.28 -11.03
N GLY A 79 -5.59 10.01 -11.84
CA GLY A 79 -5.07 11.34 -11.48
C GLY A 79 -6.18 12.35 -11.21
N GLY A 80 -7.22 12.39 -12.06
CA GLY A 80 -8.38 13.25 -11.84
C GLY A 80 -9.12 12.93 -10.54
N ALA A 81 -9.28 11.64 -10.21
CA ALA A 81 -9.89 11.23 -8.95
C ALA A 81 -9.00 11.54 -7.73
N ALA A 82 -7.67 11.45 -7.89
CA ALA A 82 -6.68 11.72 -6.86
C ALA A 82 -6.67 13.19 -6.42
N VAL A 83 -6.80 14.13 -7.39
CA VAL A 83 -6.84 15.59 -7.10
C VAL A 83 -7.96 15.94 -6.12
N GLY A 84 -9.15 15.32 -6.26
CA GLY A 84 -10.27 15.51 -5.33
C GLY A 84 -9.98 15.05 -3.89
N GLU A 85 -8.93 14.29 -3.67
CA GLU A 85 -8.47 13.78 -2.37
C GLU A 85 -7.19 14.48 -1.86
N GLY A 86 -6.76 15.54 -2.55
CA GLY A 86 -5.52 16.26 -2.22
C GLY A 86 -4.26 15.44 -2.50
N ILE A 87 -4.31 14.53 -3.49
CA ILE A 87 -3.18 13.72 -3.95
C ILE A 87 -2.71 14.31 -5.28
N THR A 88 -1.43 14.67 -5.37
CA THR A 88 -0.80 15.16 -6.60
C THR A 88 0.06 14.05 -7.20
N THR A 89 -0.50 13.31 -8.16
CA THR A 89 0.21 12.20 -8.80
C THR A 89 1.25 12.69 -9.80
N ASP A 90 2.46 12.13 -9.73
CA ASP A 90 3.54 12.35 -10.70
C ASP A 90 3.78 11.05 -11.51
N TRP A 91 3.03 10.90 -12.59
CA TRP A 91 3.12 9.71 -13.45
C TRP A 91 4.41 9.60 -14.23
N GLU A 92 5.16 10.69 -14.38
CA GLU A 92 6.46 10.68 -15.06
C GLU A 92 7.55 10.06 -14.19
N ARG A 93 7.44 10.23 -12.86
CA ARG A 93 8.40 9.71 -11.90
C ARG A 93 7.98 8.38 -11.28
N ALA A 94 6.67 8.04 -11.35
CA ALA A 94 6.15 6.81 -10.76
C ALA A 94 6.80 5.57 -11.39
N LEU A 95 7.11 4.59 -10.55
CA LEU A 95 7.76 3.33 -10.95
C LEU A 95 6.79 2.15 -10.84
N ALA A 96 6.88 1.22 -11.79
CA ALA A 96 6.33 -0.11 -11.62
C ALA A 96 7.39 -0.96 -10.89
N ALA A 97 7.16 -1.23 -9.62
CA ALA A 97 8.09 -1.90 -8.75
C ALA A 97 7.39 -3.03 -7.98
N ARG A 98 8.15 -4.09 -7.66
CA ARG A 98 7.64 -5.17 -6.83
C ARG A 98 7.23 -4.62 -5.46
N THR A 99 6.03 -4.99 -4.98
CA THR A 99 5.48 -4.48 -3.72
C THR A 99 5.57 -5.48 -2.55
N ARG A 100 6.12 -6.66 -2.78
CA ARG A 100 6.21 -7.75 -1.78
C ARG A 100 6.86 -7.27 -0.47
N ASP A 101 8.01 -6.63 -0.52
CA ASP A 101 8.72 -6.14 0.67
C ASP A 101 7.99 -5.01 1.38
N ALA A 102 7.28 -4.15 0.64
CA ALA A 102 6.40 -3.16 1.22
C ALA A 102 5.24 -3.80 2.00
N HIS A 103 4.69 -4.91 1.51
CA HIS A 103 3.67 -5.68 2.24
C HIS A 103 4.22 -6.37 3.48
N ARG A 104 5.47 -6.91 3.44
CA ARG A 104 6.15 -7.47 4.61
C ARG A 104 6.34 -6.40 5.70
N LEU A 105 6.75 -5.19 5.32
CA LEU A 105 6.88 -4.06 6.25
C LEU A 105 5.52 -3.62 6.82
N LEU A 106 4.46 -3.61 6.02
CA LEU A 106 3.12 -3.31 6.52
C LEU A 106 2.62 -4.36 7.51
N ALA A 107 2.95 -5.64 7.30
CA ALA A 107 2.63 -6.71 8.23
C ALA A 107 3.40 -6.55 9.55
N LEU A 108 4.71 -6.27 9.49
CA LEU A 108 5.55 -5.97 10.66
C LEU A 108 5.02 -4.76 11.43
N ALA A 109 4.67 -3.67 10.72
CA ALA A 109 4.14 -2.46 11.34
C ALA A 109 2.84 -2.74 12.12
N ALA A 110 1.95 -3.57 11.57
CA ALA A 110 0.72 -3.96 12.27
C ALA A 110 1.01 -4.82 13.50
N LEU A 111 1.93 -5.78 13.37
CA LEU A 111 2.23 -6.77 14.41
C LEU A 111 2.96 -6.15 15.60
N GLU A 112 4.01 -5.39 15.36
CA GLU A 112 4.91 -4.89 16.40
C GLU A 112 4.55 -3.48 16.88
N TYR A 113 3.94 -2.65 16.03
CA TYR A 113 3.66 -1.23 16.31
C TYR A 113 2.16 -0.89 16.29
N GLY A 114 1.33 -1.81 15.82
CA GLY A 114 -0.13 -1.65 15.77
C GLY A 114 -0.68 -0.95 14.53
N ALA A 115 -2.01 -0.95 14.42
CA ALA A 115 -2.74 -0.50 13.22
C ALA A 115 -2.48 0.99 12.86
N THR A 116 -2.24 1.84 13.84
CA THR A 116 -1.94 3.27 13.60
C THR A 116 -0.61 3.44 12.87
N MET A 117 0.42 2.67 13.23
CA MET A 117 1.70 2.68 12.55
C MET A 117 1.57 2.13 11.13
N GLN A 118 0.84 1.02 10.95
CA GLN A 118 0.58 0.47 9.63
C GLN A 118 -0.11 1.49 8.72
N ARG A 119 -1.14 2.20 9.22
CA ARG A 119 -1.83 3.28 8.49
C ARG A 119 -0.86 4.38 8.06
N ARG A 120 0.03 4.81 8.98
CA ARG A 120 1.03 5.86 8.72
C ARG A 120 2.03 5.41 7.65
N LEU A 121 2.60 4.22 7.79
CA LEU A 121 3.53 3.65 6.82
C LEU A 121 2.87 3.48 5.45
N ALA A 122 1.65 2.95 5.38
CA ALA A 122 0.90 2.84 4.13
C ALA A 122 0.73 4.21 3.42
N GLY A 123 0.52 5.29 4.20
CA GLY A 123 0.46 6.65 3.64
C GLY A 123 1.76 7.09 2.99
N LEU A 124 2.89 6.83 3.64
CA LEU A 124 4.22 7.18 3.13
C LEU A 124 4.60 6.34 1.90
N LEU A 125 4.29 5.03 1.91
CA LEU A 125 4.52 4.15 0.76
C LEU A 125 3.73 4.61 -0.47
N PHE A 126 2.45 4.94 -0.32
CA PHE A 126 1.65 5.46 -1.43
C PHE A 126 2.15 6.81 -1.95
N ALA A 127 2.55 7.72 -1.06
CA ALA A 127 3.12 9.01 -1.47
C ALA A 127 4.46 8.82 -2.21
N ALA A 128 5.34 7.92 -1.73
CA ALA A 128 6.56 7.57 -2.42
C ALA A 128 6.27 7.04 -3.83
N GLN A 129 5.32 6.10 -3.94
CA GLN A 129 4.94 5.46 -5.19
C GLN A 129 4.36 6.45 -6.23
N PHE A 130 3.44 7.34 -5.81
CA PHE A 130 2.64 8.12 -6.76
C PHE A 130 2.93 9.61 -6.80
N GLU A 131 3.57 10.18 -5.77
CA GLU A 131 3.84 11.63 -5.71
C GLU A 131 5.33 11.94 -5.81
N LEU A 132 6.21 11.05 -5.31
CA LEU A 132 7.63 11.34 -5.15
C LEU A 132 8.56 10.54 -6.08
N GLY A 133 8.04 9.52 -6.76
CA GLY A 133 8.83 8.64 -7.64
C GLY A 133 9.83 7.76 -6.87
N GLY A 134 9.50 7.35 -5.65
CA GLY A 134 10.30 6.43 -4.86
C GLY A 134 10.16 4.99 -5.35
N ASP A 135 11.26 4.24 -5.34
CA ASP A 135 11.26 2.81 -5.67
C ASP A 135 10.89 1.98 -4.44
N VAL A 136 9.63 1.56 -4.37
CA VAL A 136 9.11 0.75 -3.26
C VAL A 136 9.58 -0.72 -3.29
N SER A 137 10.46 -1.09 -4.22
CA SER A 137 11.20 -2.36 -4.20
C SER A 137 12.62 -2.21 -3.63
N SER A 138 13.08 -0.98 -3.39
CA SER A 138 14.39 -0.70 -2.84
C SER A 138 14.38 -0.82 -1.31
N ALA A 139 15.25 -1.68 -0.76
CA ALA A 139 15.40 -1.85 0.69
C ALA A 139 15.78 -0.54 1.41
N ASP A 140 16.62 0.29 0.78
CA ASP A 140 17.01 1.59 1.36
C ASP A 140 15.83 2.57 1.37
N GLU A 141 15.04 2.65 0.30
CA GLU A 141 13.85 3.50 0.24
C GLU A 141 12.79 3.03 1.25
N LEU A 142 12.53 1.71 1.32
CA LEU A 142 11.62 1.12 2.29
C LEU A 142 12.06 1.40 3.73
N THR A 143 13.36 1.27 4.02
CA THR A 143 13.93 1.61 5.34
C THR A 143 13.71 3.08 5.67
N ARG A 144 14.02 3.99 4.74
CA ARG A 144 13.82 5.43 4.91
C ARG A 144 12.35 5.78 5.23
N LEU A 145 11.42 5.16 4.52
CA LEU A 145 9.96 5.38 4.73
C LEU A 145 9.48 4.81 6.07
N ALA A 146 9.97 3.63 6.45
CA ALA A 146 9.63 3.00 7.73
C ALA A 146 10.16 3.82 8.92
N VAL A 147 11.39 4.32 8.84
CA VAL A 147 11.97 5.23 9.86
C VAL A 147 11.18 6.54 9.93
N ALA A 148 10.81 7.13 8.80
CA ALA A 148 9.94 8.31 8.76
C ALA A 148 8.54 8.05 9.34
N ALA A 149 8.06 6.81 9.29
CA ALA A 149 6.86 6.38 10.00
C ALA A 149 7.07 6.28 11.52
N GLY A 150 8.29 6.08 12.00
CA GLY A 150 8.64 5.91 13.41
C GLY A 150 9.01 4.48 13.79
N MET A 151 9.33 3.62 12.82
CA MET A 151 9.82 2.27 13.07
C MET A 151 11.33 2.28 13.36
N ASP A 152 11.80 1.27 14.08
CA ASP A 152 13.23 1.08 14.36
C ASP A 152 14.00 0.66 13.10
N GLU A 153 15.07 1.39 12.79
CA GLU A 153 15.84 1.17 11.56
C GLU A 153 16.52 -0.21 11.54
N ALA A 154 17.11 -0.63 12.66
CA ALA A 154 17.81 -1.91 12.71
C ALA A 154 16.83 -3.07 12.49
N ARG A 155 15.65 -3.00 13.11
CA ARG A 155 14.59 -4.00 12.96
C ARG A 155 14.06 -4.07 11.52
N VAL A 156 13.89 -2.92 10.87
CA VAL A 156 13.45 -2.84 9.46
C VAL A 156 14.49 -3.46 8.52
N ARG A 157 15.77 -3.14 8.72
CA ARG A 157 16.87 -3.70 7.92
C ARG A 157 17.00 -5.21 8.12
N GLU A 158 16.82 -5.72 9.34
CA GLU A 158 16.80 -7.14 9.65
C GLU A 158 15.70 -7.87 8.87
N LEU A 159 14.46 -7.35 8.88
CA LEU A 159 13.36 -7.93 8.11
C LEU A 159 13.70 -7.95 6.61
N LEU A 160 14.15 -6.81 6.05
CA LEU A 160 14.40 -6.70 4.61
C LEU A 160 15.58 -7.55 4.13
N ALA A 161 16.55 -7.85 5.00
CA ALA A 161 17.69 -8.74 4.72
C ALA A 161 17.35 -10.24 4.85
N SER A 162 16.15 -10.60 5.27
CA SER A 162 15.72 -11.97 5.53
C SER A 162 14.45 -12.32 4.72
N ASN A 163 13.94 -13.54 4.90
CA ASN A 163 12.65 -13.98 4.37
C ASN A 163 11.51 -13.84 5.40
N GLU A 164 11.74 -13.12 6.50
CA GLU A 164 10.70 -12.89 7.50
C GLU A 164 9.51 -12.15 6.90
N GLY A 165 8.29 -12.60 7.23
CA GLY A 165 7.05 -12.00 6.72
C GLY A 165 6.61 -12.50 5.34
N GLU A 166 7.43 -13.30 4.63
CA GLU A 166 7.03 -13.84 3.33
C GLU A 166 5.81 -14.76 3.43
N ALA A 167 5.82 -15.66 4.40
CA ALA A 167 4.72 -16.60 4.61
C ALA A 167 3.41 -15.89 5.00
N GLU A 168 3.51 -14.83 5.79
CA GLU A 168 2.37 -14.00 6.20
C GLU A 168 1.76 -13.25 5.03
N VAL A 169 2.59 -12.70 4.13
CA VAL A 169 2.14 -12.02 2.92
C VAL A 169 1.47 -13.03 1.99
N GLU A 170 2.09 -14.19 1.76
CA GLU A 170 1.50 -15.24 0.92
C GLU A 170 0.16 -15.72 1.45
N ALA A 171 0.08 -16.04 2.75
CA ALA A 171 -1.18 -16.44 3.39
C ALA A 171 -2.26 -15.35 3.28
N GLY A 172 -1.86 -14.07 3.33
CA GLY A 172 -2.77 -12.95 3.11
C GLY A 172 -3.32 -12.91 1.68
N ILE A 173 -2.47 -13.13 0.67
CA ILE A 173 -2.86 -13.18 -0.74
C ILE A 173 -3.77 -14.39 -1.01
N GLU A 174 -3.42 -15.57 -0.49
CA GLU A 174 -4.27 -16.78 -0.58
C GLU A 174 -5.63 -16.56 0.07
N ARG A 175 -5.66 -15.90 1.23
CA ARG A 175 -6.92 -15.56 1.91
C ARG A 175 -7.78 -14.61 1.06
N ALA A 176 -7.19 -13.62 0.37
CA ALA A 176 -7.91 -12.76 -0.57
C ALA A 176 -8.57 -13.60 -1.66
N ALA A 177 -7.82 -14.53 -2.26
CA ALA A 177 -8.32 -15.44 -3.28
C ALA A 177 -9.47 -16.32 -2.74
N GLY A 178 -9.32 -16.87 -1.54
CA GLY A 178 -10.35 -17.68 -0.86
C GLY A 178 -11.65 -16.91 -0.56
N LEU A 179 -11.56 -15.60 -0.31
CA LEU A 179 -12.69 -14.69 -0.14
C LEU A 179 -13.28 -14.19 -1.49
N GLY A 180 -12.72 -14.61 -2.61
CA GLY A 180 -13.15 -14.17 -3.94
C GLY A 180 -12.78 -12.73 -4.27
N ILE A 181 -11.82 -12.13 -3.56
CA ILE A 181 -11.32 -10.77 -3.81
C ILE A 181 -10.46 -10.81 -5.09
N ARG A 182 -10.90 -10.09 -6.12
CA ARG A 182 -10.26 -10.05 -7.45
C ARG A 182 -9.82 -8.64 -7.86
N SER A 183 -10.09 -7.65 -7.03
CA SER A 183 -9.75 -6.25 -7.26
C SER A 183 -9.55 -5.52 -5.95
N VAL A 184 -8.78 -4.44 -5.98
CA VAL A 184 -8.47 -3.61 -4.81
C VAL A 184 -8.68 -2.12 -5.15
N PRO A 185 -9.01 -1.28 -4.14
CA PRO A 185 -9.17 -1.66 -2.74
C PRO A 185 -10.48 -2.44 -2.49
N THR A 186 -10.42 -3.44 -1.61
CA THR A 186 -11.62 -4.13 -1.10
C THR A 186 -11.65 -4.00 0.42
N PHE A 187 -12.80 -3.63 0.96
CA PHE A 187 -13.05 -3.41 2.39
C PHE A 187 -13.98 -4.50 2.92
N VAL A 188 -13.59 -5.15 4.01
CA VAL A 188 -14.34 -6.24 4.67
C VAL A 188 -14.47 -5.98 6.16
#